data_65952dc6c2027fb717eed477ee847fe7
#
_entry.id   65952dc6c2027fb717eed477ee847fe7
#
_cell.length_a   1.000
_cell.length_b   1.000
_cell.length_c   1.000
_cell.angle_alpha   90.00
_cell.angle_beta   90.00
_cell.angle_gamma   90.00
#
_symmetry.space_group_name_H-M   'P 1'
#
loop_
_entity.id
_entity.type
_entity.pdbx_description
1 polymer ?
#
loop_
_entity_poly.entity_id
_entity_poly.type
_entity_poly.pdbx_seq_one_letter_code
_entity_poly.pdbx_strand_id
1 'polypeptide(L)'
;SKGFRQRVGLADALINKPPLLILDEPTNGLDPNQIRSFRELIKELAENHTILISTHILSEVELTCDRVLIINKGQMIGNNTPLELSEKIKSSTTISLELKSQDHDIRDTISNISGIKKVTLEKQEDDWKFFRIRVDYGNDLREEIMNLGNKRNWLIREIHYQRSTLEDAYIEMIQNKDK
;
A
#
# COMPACT_ATOMS: atom_id res chain seq x y z
N SER A 1 -25.54 15.38 -8.55
CA SER A 1 -24.12 15.11 -8.29
C SER A 1 -23.67 13.82 -8.99
N LYS A 2 -22.38 13.65 -9.20
CA LYS A 2 -21.84 12.43 -9.84
C LYS A 2 -22.16 11.19 -8.99
N GLY A 3 -22.05 11.29 -7.67
CA GLY A 3 -22.41 10.21 -6.76
C GLY A 3 -23.88 9.81 -6.78
N PHE A 4 -24.77 10.76 -7.01
CA PHE A 4 -26.18 10.43 -7.20
C PHE A 4 -26.41 9.59 -8.48
N ARG A 5 -25.77 9.97 -9.58
CA ARG A 5 -25.87 9.21 -10.85
C ARG A 5 -25.31 7.79 -10.72
N GLN A 6 -24.21 7.62 -10.02
CA GLN A 6 -23.65 6.28 -9.77
C GLN A 6 -24.60 5.40 -8.93
N ARG A 7 -25.22 5.96 -7.89
CA ARG A 7 -26.24 5.22 -7.10
C ARG A 7 -27.46 4.84 -7.92
N VAL A 8 -27.92 5.72 -8.81
CA VAL A 8 -29.04 5.43 -9.73
C VAL A 8 -28.64 4.30 -10.70
N GLY A 9 -27.44 4.35 -11.29
CA GLY A 9 -26.96 3.28 -12.16
C GLY A 9 -26.82 1.93 -11.44
N LEU A 10 -26.34 1.95 -10.19
CA LEU A 10 -26.29 0.74 -9.36
C LEU A 10 -27.68 0.21 -9.03
N ALA A 11 -28.65 1.08 -8.70
CA ALA A 11 -30.03 0.68 -8.45
C ALA A 11 -30.68 0.07 -9.68
N ASP A 12 -30.44 0.63 -10.87
CA ASP A 12 -30.92 0.09 -12.15
C ASP A 12 -30.34 -1.31 -12.41
N ALA A 13 -29.04 -1.50 -12.20
CA ALA A 13 -28.38 -2.79 -12.35
C ALA A 13 -28.91 -3.86 -11.37
N LEU A 14 -29.43 -3.46 -10.22
CA LEU A 14 -29.96 -4.37 -9.18
C LEU A 14 -31.42 -4.78 -9.39
N ILE A 15 -32.19 -4.12 -10.28
CA ILE A 15 -33.63 -4.36 -10.47
C ILE A 15 -33.93 -5.85 -10.68
N ASN A 16 -33.13 -6.54 -11.48
CA ASN A 16 -33.31 -7.96 -11.82
C ASN A 16 -32.59 -8.92 -10.87
N LYS A 17 -32.05 -8.44 -9.75
CA LYS A 17 -31.27 -9.25 -8.78
C LYS A 17 -30.23 -10.16 -9.47
N PRO A 18 -29.35 -9.64 -10.31
CA PRO A 18 -28.39 -10.45 -11.06
C PRO A 18 -27.40 -11.14 -10.10
N PRO A 19 -26.98 -12.37 -10.40
CA PRO A 19 -25.97 -13.05 -9.58
C PRO A 19 -24.57 -12.42 -9.67
N LEU A 20 -24.30 -11.65 -10.74
CA LEU A 20 -23.05 -10.96 -11.00
C LEU A 20 -23.31 -9.48 -11.32
N LEU A 21 -22.62 -8.60 -10.62
CA LEU A 21 -22.56 -7.16 -10.89
C LEU A 21 -21.16 -6.80 -11.40
N ILE A 22 -21.09 -6.02 -12.47
CA ILE A 22 -19.83 -5.50 -13.01
C ILE A 22 -19.86 -3.97 -12.87
N LEU A 23 -18.91 -3.41 -12.13
CA LEU A 23 -18.82 -2.00 -11.83
C LEU A 23 -17.49 -1.44 -12.33
N ASP A 24 -17.56 -0.51 -13.26
CA ASP A 24 -16.39 0.13 -13.85
C ASP A 24 -16.11 1.47 -13.18
N GLU A 25 -14.94 1.58 -12.50
CA GLU A 25 -14.48 2.76 -11.76
C GLU A 25 -15.59 3.42 -10.90
N PRO A 26 -16.29 2.67 -10.04
CA PRO A 26 -17.51 3.15 -9.40
C PRO A 26 -17.29 4.27 -8.37
N THR A 27 -16.07 4.44 -7.86
CA THR A 27 -15.72 5.49 -6.89
C THR A 27 -15.11 6.72 -7.53
N ASN A 28 -14.86 6.68 -8.84
CA ASN A 28 -14.18 7.77 -9.54
C ASN A 28 -14.97 9.09 -9.45
N GLY A 29 -14.33 10.13 -8.87
CA GLY A 29 -14.88 11.49 -8.72
C GLY A 29 -15.94 11.62 -7.63
N LEU A 30 -15.98 10.69 -6.68
CA LEU A 30 -16.69 10.81 -5.42
C LEU A 30 -15.81 11.51 -4.37
N ASP A 31 -16.44 12.19 -3.44
CA ASP A 31 -15.75 12.68 -2.25
C ASP A 31 -15.51 11.54 -1.23
N PRO A 32 -14.60 11.72 -0.25
CA PRO A 32 -14.24 10.66 0.70
C PRO A 32 -15.44 10.08 1.49
N ASN A 33 -16.42 10.89 1.84
CA ASN A 33 -17.62 10.43 2.56
C ASN A 33 -18.50 9.56 1.67
N GLN A 34 -18.65 9.97 0.39
CA GLN A 34 -19.39 9.19 -0.60
C GLN A 34 -18.70 7.86 -0.90
N ILE A 35 -17.38 7.85 -1.02
CA ILE A 35 -16.59 6.62 -1.20
C ILE A 35 -16.82 5.66 -0.04
N ARG A 36 -16.77 6.14 1.21
CA ARG A 36 -17.02 5.32 2.40
C ARG A 36 -18.43 4.69 2.36
N SER A 37 -19.47 5.50 2.13
CA SER A 37 -20.84 5.01 2.05
C SER A 37 -21.06 4.05 0.89
N PHE A 38 -20.38 4.26 -0.25
CA PHE A 38 -20.43 3.34 -1.38
C PHE A 38 -19.77 2.00 -1.05
N ARG A 39 -18.65 2.01 -0.35
CA ARG A 39 -17.96 0.79 0.11
C ARG A 39 -18.82 -0.04 1.05
N GLU A 40 -19.49 0.61 2.00
CA GLU A 40 -20.43 -0.06 2.91
C GLU A 40 -21.55 -0.74 2.13
N LEU A 41 -22.14 -0.05 1.15
CA LEU A 41 -23.15 -0.61 0.25
C LEU A 41 -22.64 -1.80 -0.57
N ILE A 42 -21.43 -1.73 -1.11
CA ILE A 42 -20.84 -2.86 -1.87
C ILE A 42 -20.68 -4.09 -0.97
N LYS A 43 -20.25 -3.92 0.28
CA LYS A 43 -20.12 -5.04 1.24
C LYS A 43 -21.46 -5.69 1.56
N GLU A 44 -22.51 -4.91 1.74
CA GLU A 44 -23.88 -5.45 1.92
C GLU A 44 -24.35 -6.23 0.69
N LEU A 45 -24.13 -5.69 -0.49
CA LEU A 45 -24.51 -6.36 -1.75
C LEU A 45 -23.72 -7.65 -2.00
N ALA A 46 -22.46 -7.71 -1.56
CA ALA A 46 -21.61 -8.89 -1.73
C ALA A 46 -22.12 -10.12 -0.96
N GLU A 47 -23.00 -9.95 0.03
CA GLU A 47 -23.65 -11.09 0.71
C GLU A 47 -24.53 -11.93 -0.23
N ASN A 48 -25.09 -11.31 -1.29
CA ASN A 48 -26.05 -11.95 -2.18
C ASN A 48 -25.64 -11.92 -3.66
N HIS A 49 -24.55 -11.21 -4.00
CA HIS A 49 -24.08 -11.01 -5.36
C HIS A 49 -22.59 -11.24 -5.47
N THR A 50 -22.13 -11.77 -6.59
CA THR A 50 -20.71 -11.66 -6.97
C THR A 50 -20.50 -10.28 -7.57
N ILE A 51 -19.52 -9.52 -7.08
CA ILE A 51 -19.26 -8.16 -7.57
C ILE A 51 -17.85 -8.09 -8.16
N LEU A 52 -17.77 -7.71 -9.42
CA LEU A 52 -16.51 -7.43 -10.11
C LEU A 52 -16.35 -5.92 -10.24
N ILE A 53 -15.28 -5.37 -9.66
CA ILE A 53 -14.99 -3.95 -9.68
C ILE A 53 -13.70 -3.70 -10.45
N SER A 54 -13.72 -2.82 -11.44
CA SER A 54 -12.50 -2.24 -12.00
C SER A 54 -12.14 -0.98 -11.23
N THR A 55 -10.88 -0.82 -10.88
CA THR A 55 -10.37 0.42 -10.28
C THR A 55 -8.85 0.52 -10.43
N HIS A 56 -8.35 1.76 -10.44
CA HIS A 56 -6.93 2.06 -10.39
C HIS A 56 -6.48 2.51 -8.99
N ILE A 57 -7.40 2.56 -8.02
CA ILE A 57 -7.14 3.01 -6.65
C ILE A 57 -6.90 1.79 -5.75
N LEU A 58 -5.64 1.43 -5.54
CA LEU A 58 -5.25 0.21 -4.82
C LEU A 58 -5.67 0.20 -3.35
N SER A 59 -5.71 1.36 -2.69
CA SER A 59 -6.23 1.48 -1.32
C SER A 59 -7.73 1.15 -1.21
N GLU A 60 -8.52 1.37 -2.26
CA GLU A 60 -9.92 0.95 -2.30
C GLU A 60 -10.05 -0.56 -2.42
N VAL A 61 -9.16 -1.19 -3.20
CA VAL A 61 -9.11 -2.65 -3.35
C VAL A 61 -8.83 -3.32 -2.02
N GLU A 62 -7.83 -2.84 -1.27
CA GLU A 62 -7.46 -3.39 0.05
C GLU A 62 -8.63 -3.35 1.05
N LEU A 63 -9.46 -2.30 0.98
CA LEU A 63 -10.54 -2.08 1.94
C LEU A 63 -11.87 -2.73 1.54
N THR A 64 -12.02 -3.15 0.27
CA THR A 64 -13.33 -3.53 -0.28
C THR A 64 -13.34 -4.94 -0.87
N CYS A 65 -12.24 -5.41 -1.44
CA CYS A 65 -12.22 -6.63 -2.24
C CYS A 65 -11.60 -7.81 -1.47
N ASP A 66 -12.21 -8.98 -1.59
CA ASP A 66 -11.66 -10.23 -1.04
C ASP A 66 -10.61 -10.84 -1.99
N ARG A 67 -10.68 -10.50 -3.27
CA ARG A 67 -9.80 -11.04 -4.32
C ARG A 67 -9.42 -9.98 -5.33
N VAL A 68 -8.18 -10.03 -5.80
CA VAL A 68 -7.61 -9.07 -6.74
C VAL A 68 -7.09 -9.78 -7.97
N LEU A 69 -7.49 -9.29 -9.13
CA LEU A 69 -6.95 -9.67 -10.43
C LEU A 69 -6.12 -8.51 -10.97
N ILE A 70 -4.83 -8.71 -11.15
CA ILE A 70 -3.95 -7.69 -11.73
C ILE A 70 -3.73 -8.01 -13.21
N ILE A 71 -4.05 -7.05 -14.07
CA ILE A 71 -3.89 -7.15 -15.52
C ILE A 71 -2.84 -6.13 -15.97
N ASN A 72 -1.85 -6.59 -16.73
CA ASN A 72 -0.86 -5.74 -17.39
C ASN A 72 -0.67 -6.17 -18.84
N LYS A 73 -0.70 -5.22 -19.77
CA LYS A 73 -0.55 -5.47 -21.23
C LYS A 73 -1.46 -6.61 -21.74
N GLY A 74 -2.71 -6.67 -21.24
CA GLY A 74 -3.69 -7.70 -21.61
C GLY A 74 -3.47 -9.08 -20.99
N GLN A 75 -2.50 -9.24 -20.11
CA GLN A 75 -2.22 -10.50 -19.42
C GLN A 75 -2.53 -10.40 -17.92
N MET A 76 -3.13 -11.43 -17.37
CA MET A 76 -3.31 -11.54 -15.92
C MET A 76 -1.96 -11.88 -15.28
N ILE A 77 -1.48 -10.99 -14.40
CA ILE A 77 -0.19 -11.13 -13.72
C ILE A 77 -0.32 -11.44 -12.24
N GLY A 78 -1.51 -11.30 -11.67
CA GLY A 78 -1.82 -11.63 -10.29
C GLY A 78 -3.27 -12.05 -10.11
N ASN A 79 -3.51 -13.03 -9.24
CA ASN A 79 -4.85 -13.52 -8.85
C ASN A 79 -4.77 -14.06 -7.42
N ASN A 80 -4.94 -13.17 -6.44
CA ASN A 80 -4.74 -13.48 -5.03
C ASN A 80 -5.64 -12.58 -4.15
N THR A 81 -5.67 -12.84 -2.85
CA THR A 81 -6.20 -11.87 -1.89
C THR A 81 -5.27 -10.64 -1.79
N PRO A 82 -5.75 -9.46 -1.37
CA PRO A 82 -4.90 -8.29 -1.14
C PRO A 82 -3.73 -8.61 -0.21
N LEU A 83 -3.98 -9.38 0.85
CA LEU A 83 -2.96 -9.79 1.82
C LEU A 83 -1.89 -10.68 1.17
N GLU A 84 -2.29 -11.72 0.43
CA GLU A 84 -1.36 -12.60 -0.28
C GLU A 84 -0.53 -11.87 -1.32
N LEU A 85 -1.10 -10.85 -1.98
CA LEU A 85 -0.34 -10.01 -2.92
C LEU A 85 0.71 -9.18 -2.20
N SER A 86 0.35 -8.55 -1.11
CA SER A 86 1.31 -7.79 -0.29
C SER A 86 2.39 -8.68 0.33
N GLU A 87 2.05 -9.94 0.69
CA GLU A 87 2.99 -10.93 1.20
C GLU A 87 3.88 -11.58 0.12
N LYS A 88 3.37 -11.80 -1.08
CA LYS A 88 4.16 -12.36 -2.20
C LYS A 88 5.33 -11.48 -2.59
N ILE A 89 5.19 -10.18 -2.36
CA ILE A 89 6.27 -9.23 -2.55
C ILE A 89 7.10 -9.13 -1.27
N LYS A 90 7.47 -10.27 -0.75
CA LYS A 90 8.36 -10.47 0.40
C LYS A 90 9.76 -9.84 0.24
N SER A 91 9.91 -8.91 -0.70
CA SER A 91 11.23 -8.36 -0.98
C SER A 91 11.69 -7.38 0.08
N SER A 92 10.83 -6.62 0.71
CA SER A 92 11.27 -5.71 1.77
C SER A 92 10.13 -5.06 2.55
N THR A 93 10.30 -4.95 3.84
CA THR A 93 9.58 -4.01 4.69
C THR A 93 10.34 -2.69 4.72
N THR A 94 9.64 -1.59 4.90
CA THR A 94 10.24 -0.26 4.96
C THR A 94 10.16 0.30 6.38
N ILE A 95 11.27 0.84 6.87
CA ILE A 95 11.33 1.66 8.08
C ILE A 95 11.61 3.09 7.63
N SER A 96 10.74 4.02 7.97
CA SER A 96 10.97 5.46 7.84
C SER A 96 11.62 5.96 9.12
N LEU A 97 12.71 6.69 9.01
CA LEU A 97 13.49 7.21 10.13
C LEU A 97 13.77 8.69 9.92
N GLU A 98 13.38 9.49 10.90
CA GLU A 98 13.73 10.91 10.94
C GLU A 98 14.64 11.16 12.13
N LEU A 99 15.84 11.67 11.84
CA LEU A 99 16.82 11.94 12.86
C LEU A 99 17.64 13.21 12.57
N LYS A 100 18.20 13.78 13.66
CA LYS A 100 19.22 14.83 13.61
C LYS A 100 20.50 14.28 14.20
N SER A 101 21.62 14.45 13.51
CA SER A 101 22.95 14.07 13.94
C SER A 101 24.02 14.83 13.17
N GLN A 102 25.17 15.04 13.81
CA GLN A 102 26.37 15.57 13.17
C GLN A 102 27.20 14.50 12.46
N ASP A 103 26.85 13.22 12.62
CA ASP A 103 27.53 12.12 11.94
C ASP A 103 27.41 12.25 10.42
N HIS A 104 28.50 12.04 9.72
CA HIS A 104 28.52 12.05 8.25
C HIS A 104 28.24 10.67 7.65
N ASP A 105 28.40 9.61 8.44
CA ASP A 105 28.34 8.21 8.01
C ASP A 105 27.04 7.46 8.47
N ILE A 106 25.97 8.22 8.75
CA ILE A 106 24.68 7.66 9.24
C ILE A 106 24.20 6.52 8.33
N ARG A 107 24.21 6.75 7.02
CA ARG A 107 23.75 5.77 6.04
C ARG A 107 24.54 4.47 6.10
N ASP A 108 25.87 4.57 6.14
CA ASP A 108 26.75 3.41 6.15
C ASP A 108 26.66 2.68 7.50
N THR A 109 26.56 3.43 8.58
CA THR A 109 26.37 2.90 9.93
C THR A 109 25.08 2.10 10.06
N ILE A 110 23.95 2.61 9.54
CA ILE A 110 22.68 1.89 9.51
C ILE A 110 22.76 0.67 8.59
N SER A 111 23.39 0.79 7.43
CA SER A 111 23.52 -0.29 6.44
C SER A 111 24.29 -1.51 6.97
N ASN A 112 25.10 -1.35 8.01
CA ASN A 112 25.84 -2.45 8.66
C ASN A 112 25.00 -3.29 9.62
N ILE A 113 23.75 -2.89 9.90
CA ILE A 113 22.83 -3.70 10.71
C ILE A 113 22.37 -4.90 9.87
N SER A 114 22.49 -6.11 10.44
CA SER A 114 22.06 -7.34 9.77
C SER A 114 20.57 -7.30 9.45
N GLY A 115 20.18 -7.67 8.23
CA GLY A 115 18.81 -7.63 7.75
C GLY A 115 18.39 -6.31 7.04
N ILE A 116 19.31 -5.33 6.98
CA ILE A 116 19.10 -4.13 6.18
C ILE A 116 19.55 -4.37 4.75
N LYS A 117 18.64 -4.13 3.79
CA LYS A 117 18.91 -4.26 2.34
C LYS A 117 19.38 -2.98 1.71
N LYS A 118 18.78 -1.86 2.11
CA LYS A 118 19.08 -0.56 1.50
C LYS A 118 18.69 0.58 2.43
N VAL A 119 19.55 1.57 2.51
CA VAL A 119 19.29 2.84 3.19
C VAL A 119 19.32 3.96 2.16
N THR A 120 18.24 4.74 2.09
CA THR A 120 18.13 5.87 1.16
C THR A 120 17.82 7.13 1.95
N LEU A 121 18.61 8.17 1.77
CA LEU A 121 18.27 9.51 2.23
C LEU A 121 17.25 10.09 1.25
N GLU A 122 16.02 10.38 1.71
CA GLU A 122 14.95 10.92 0.87
C GLU A 122 14.98 12.43 0.78
N LYS A 123 15.16 13.06 1.95
CA LYS A 123 15.24 14.51 2.05
C LYS A 123 16.04 14.92 3.29
N GLN A 124 16.48 16.16 3.28
CA GLN A 124 17.04 16.83 4.43
C GLN A 124 16.39 18.21 4.53
N GLU A 125 15.88 18.54 5.71
CA GLU A 125 15.30 19.83 6.04
C GLU A 125 16.01 20.37 7.27
N ASP A 126 16.74 21.46 7.12
CA ASP A 126 17.65 22.00 8.13
C ASP A 126 18.64 20.91 8.60
N ASP A 127 18.59 20.59 9.90
CA ASP A 127 19.44 19.55 10.51
C ASP A 127 18.78 18.17 10.52
N TRP A 128 17.51 18.05 10.09
CA TRP A 128 16.76 16.81 10.08
C TRP A 128 16.96 16.05 8.78
N LYS A 129 17.28 14.76 8.91
CA LYS A 129 17.51 13.85 7.79
C LYS A 129 16.44 12.77 7.80
N PHE A 130 15.81 12.52 6.65
CA PHE A 130 14.73 11.56 6.46
C PHE A 130 15.26 10.38 5.67
N PHE A 131 15.29 9.21 6.30
CA PHE A 131 15.78 8.00 5.68
C PHE A 131 14.63 7.03 5.43
N ARG A 132 14.68 6.38 4.27
CA ARG A 132 13.91 5.18 3.97
C ARG A 132 14.84 3.98 4.03
N ILE A 133 14.52 3.03 4.91
CA ILE A 133 15.34 1.86 5.19
C ILE A 133 14.55 0.64 4.76
N ARG A 134 15.04 -0.11 3.77
CA ARG A 134 14.47 -1.41 3.39
C ARG A 134 15.13 -2.50 4.21
N VAL A 135 14.29 -3.34 4.82
CA VAL A 135 14.72 -4.48 5.64
C VAL A 135 14.17 -5.79 5.06
N ASP A 136 14.71 -6.92 5.47
CA ASP A 136 14.14 -8.22 5.14
C ASP A 136 12.71 -8.33 5.64
N TYR A 137 11.86 -9.02 4.86
CA TYR A 137 10.46 -9.19 5.20
C TYR A 137 10.29 -9.82 6.59
N GLY A 138 9.40 -9.24 7.38
CA GLY A 138 9.11 -9.71 8.74
C GLY A 138 10.11 -9.26 9.81
N ASN A 139 11.22 -8.61 9.44
CA ASN A 139 12.17 -8.07 10.40
C ASN A 139 11.81 -6.65 10.80
N ASP A 140 11.46 -6.49 12.05
CA ASP A 140 11.28 -5.16 12.65
C ASP A 140 12.59 -4.76 13.36
N LEU A 141 13.42 -4.00 12.66
CA LEU A 141 14.72 -3.57 13.14
C LEU A 141 14.69 -2.18 13.81
N ARG A 142 13.51 -1.71 14.23
CA ARG A 142 13.39 -0.40 14.90
C ARG A 142 14.15 -0.35 16.21
N GLU A 143 14.13 -1.44 16.98
CA GLU A 143 14.84 -1.52 18.26
C GLU A 143 16.35 -1.43 18.05
N GLU A 144 16.90 -2.14 17.08
CA GLU A 144 18.32 -2.11 16.74
C GLU A 144 18.77 -0.73 16.27
N ILE A 145 17.94 -0.08 15.43
CA ILE A 145 18.21 1.28 14.96
C ILE A 145 18.16 2.28 16.12
N MET A 146 17.18 2.18 17.01
CA MET A 146 17.09 3.04 18.19
C MET A 146 18.28 2.84 19.13
N ASN A 147 18.69 1.59 19.39
CA ASN A 147 19.85 1.28 20.21
C ASN A 147 21.14 1.83 19.61
N LEU A 148 21.29 1.74 18.29
CA LEU A 148 22.39 2.36 17.56
C LEU A 148 22.36 3.88 17.69
N GLY A 149 21.20 4.50 17.50
CA GLY A 149 21.00 5.93 17.63
C GLY A 149 21.36 6.46 19.05
N ASN A 150 20.97 5.73 20.08
CA ASN A 150 21.32 6.05 21.46
C ASN A 150 22.85 5.97 21.69
N LYS A 151 23.52 4.96 21.17
CA LYS A 151 24.99 4.82 21.26
C LYS A 151 25.75 5.93 20.54
N ARG A 152 25.17 6.46 19.45
CA ARG A 152 25.74 7.52 18.60
C ARG A 152 25.25 8.93 18.97
N ASN A 153 24.43 9.06 20.02
CA ASN A 153 23.77 10.31 20.41
C ASN A 153 22.97 10.95 19.28
N TRP A 154 22.29 10.14 18.46
CA TRP A 154 21.36 10.64 17.47
C TRP A 154 20.08 11.11 18.16
N LEU A 155 19.56 12.25 17.74
CA LEU A 155 18.23 12.70 18.14
C LEU A 155 17.21 12.15 17.13
N ILE A 156 16.49 11.08 17.50
CA ILE A 156 15.46 10.49 16.65
C ILE A 156 14.13 11.14 16.98
N ARG A 157 13.46 11.74 15.98
CA ARG A 157 12.14 12.36 16.10
C ARG A 157 11.03 11.40 15.74
N GLU A 158 11.27 10.57 14.71
CA GLU A 158 10.29 9.59 14.26
C GLU A 158 10.98 8.31 13.77
N ILE A 159 10.40 7.17 14.12
CA ILE A 159 10.74 5.88 13.55
C ILE A 159 9.46 5.09 13.32
N HIS A 160 9.14 4.80 12.05
CA HIS A 160 7.90 4.18 11.67
C HIS A 160 8.14 2.93 10.82
N TYR A 161 7.49 1.81 11.21
CA TYR A 161 7.53 0.56 10.48
C TYR A 161 6.32 0.49 9.55
N GLN A 162 6.57 0.44 8.26
CA GLN A 162 5.54 0.35 7.24
C GLN A 162 5.62 -1.00 6.55
N ARG A 163 4.53 -1.76 6.65
CA ARG A 163 4.38 -2.98 5.84
C ARG A 163 4.22 -2.58 4.38
N SER A 164 4.71 -3.45 3.48
CA SER A 164 4.48 -3.27 2.05
C SER A 164 2.98 -3.19 1.77
N THR A 165 2.60 -2.19 0.98
CA THR A 165 1.23 -1.98 0.54
C THR A 165 0.95 -2.75 -0.75
N LEU A 166 -0.31 -2.88 -1.14
CA LEU A 166 -0.69 -3.43 -2.44
C LEU A 166 -0.12 -2.57 -3.60
N GLU A 167 0.11 -1.28 -3.36
CA GLU A 167 0.73 -0.38 -4.34
C GLU A 167 2.20 -0.72 -4.58
N ASP A 168 2.97 -0.98 -3.51
CA ASP A 168 4.35 -1.46 -3.63
C ASP A 168 4.38 -2.79 -4.39
N ALA A 169 3.40 -3.65 -4.10
CA ALA A 169 3.18 -4.92 -4.76
C ALA A 169 3.00 -4.76 -6.26
N TYR A 170 2.10 -3.92 -6.64
CA TYR A 170 1.76 -3.67 -8.03
C TYR A 170 2.96 -3.12 -8.82
N ILE A 171 3.68 -2.14 -8.27
CA ILE A 171 4.86 -1.54 -8.90
C ILE A 171 5.95 -2.60 -9.15
N GLU A 172 6.22 -3.46 -8.17
CA GLU A 172 7.25 -4.50 -8.29
C GLU A 172 6.87 -5.58 -9.31
N MET A 173 5.59 -5.99 -9.35
CA MET A 173 5.10 -6.96 -10.35
C MET A 173 5.24 -6.46 -11.78
N ILE A 174 4.99 -5.16 -12.02
CA ILE A 174 5.17 -4.56 -13.35
C ILE A 174 6.66 -4.50 -13.71
N GLN A 175 7.51 -4.03 -12.81
CA GLN A 175 8.96 -3.88 -13.08
C GLN A 175 9.67 -5.21 -13.31
N ASN A 176 9.25 -6.29 -12.67
CA ASN A 176 9.84 -7.62 -12.82
C ASN A 176 9.47 -8.32 -14.14
N LYS A 177 8.40 -7.89 -14.82
CA LYS A 177 8.01 -8.44 -16.13
C LYS A 177 8.55 -7.64 -17.32
N ASP A 178 9.08 -6.45 -17.10
CA ASP A 178 9.71 -5.64 -18.17
C ASP A 178 11.22 -5.92 -18.30
N LYS A 179 11.75 -6.89 -17.53
CA LYS A 179 13.11 -7.46 -17.64
C LYS A 179 13.04 -8.83 -18.32
#